data_73a6284bab7821e9a4a32d8a9d8f04ec
#
_entry.id   73a6284bab7821e9a4a32d8a9d8f04ec
#
_cell.length_a   1.000
_cell.length_b   1.000
_cell.length_c   1.000
_cell.angle_alpha   90.00
_cell.angle_beta   90.00
_cell.angle_gamma   90.00
#
_symmetry.space_group_name_H-M   'P 1'
#
loop_
_entity.id
_entity.type
_entity.pdbx_description
1 polymer ?
#
loop_
_entity_poly.entity_id
_entity_poly.type
_entity_poly.pdbx_seq_one_letter_code
_entity_poly.pdbx_strand_id
1 'polypeptide(L)'
;DKVGAQTIAQADDLKIIVRAGAGYDNIDLEAATKAGVVVMNTPGQNANAVAELAIGLMIYMARNQFNPSTGVEIAGKTLGIQGFGNVGSLVAAKALALGMKVRAFDPVKSDEDMLVRGVEPTSSVKTLYADCDYISLNLPLVTVTERSVGYDLLSAMPKGGVLINTARKEIVDES
;
A
#
# COMPACT_ATOMS: atom_id res chain seq x y z
N ASP A 1 17.69 -7.24 3.23
CA ASP A 1 19.09 -6.92 2.88
C ASP A 1 19.09 -5.90 1.76
N LYS A 2 20.13 -5.02 1.70
CA LYS A 2 20.35 -4.08 0.60
C LYS A 2 21.42 -4.62 -0.34
N VAL A 3 21.16 -4.53 -1.65
CA VAL A 3 22.13 -4.82 -2.71
C VAL A 3 22.55 -3.49 -3.32
N GLY A 4 23.54 -2.86 -2.70
CA GLY A 4 24.06 -1.56 -3.11
C GLY A 4 25.21 -1.65 -4.12
N ALA A 5 25.69 -0.50 -4.57
CA ALA A 5 26.79 -0.37 -5.54
C ALA A 5 28.05 -1.16 -5.13
N GLN A 6 28.42 -1.11 -3.85
CA GLN A 6 29.59 -1.82 -3.33
C GLN A 6 29.46 -3.34 -3.46
N THR A 7 28.27 -3.90 -3.17
CA THR A 7 28.00 -5.32 -3.30
C THR A 7 28.07 -5.79 -4.75
N ILE A 8 27.50 -4.97 -5.66
CA ILE A 8 27.51 -5.26 -7.10
C ILE A 8 28.94 -5.20 -7.66
N ALA A 9 29.72 -4.19 -7.25
CA ALA A 9 31.11 -4.01 -7.71
C ALA A 9 32.08 -5.11 -7.25
N GLN A 10 31.74 -5.86 -6.22
CA GLN A 10 32.55 -7.00 -5.71
C GLN A 10 32.20 -8.34 -6.37
N ALA A 11 31.22 -8.36 -7.25
CA ALA A 11 30.69 -9.59 -7.85
C ALA A 11 31.01 -9.63 -9.35
N ASP A 12 32.26 -9.96 -9.70
CA ASP A 12 32.82 -9.85 -11.07
C ASP A 12 32.01 -10.65 -12.12
N ASP A 13 31.42 -11.78 -11.73
CA ASP A 13 30.68 -12.66 -12.65
C ASP A 13 29.15 -12.51 -12.52
N LEU A 14 28.67 -11.50 -11.79
CA LEU A 14 27.23 -11.29 -11.58
C LEU A 14 26.57 -10.86 -12.91
N LYS A 15 25.55 -11.61 -13.35
CA LYS A 15 24.80 -11.33 -14.58
C LYS A 15 23.36 -10.94 -14.30
N ILE A 16 22.79 -11.44 -13.21
CA ILE A 16 21.37 -11.27 -12.89
C ILE A 16 21.14 -11.19 -11.39
N ILE A 17 20.24 -10.31 -10.97
CA ILE A 17 19.68 -10.24 -9.62
C ILE A 17 18.19 -10.52 -9.73
N VAL A 18 17.68 -11.54 -9.05
CA VAL A 18 16.25 -11.85 -9.01
C VAL A 18 15.72 -11.55 -7.61
N ARG A 19 14.79 -10.60 -7.52
CA ARG A 19 14.05 -10.28 -6.29
C ARG A 19 12.76 -11.10 -6.25
N ALA A 20 12.69 -12.09 -5.37
CA ALA A 20 11.47 -12.87 -5.14
C ALA A 20 10.44 -12.02 -4.35
N GLY A 21 9.82 -11.07 -5.02
CA GLY A 21 8.86 -10.11 -4.46
C GLY A 21 8.64 -8.94 -5.40
N ALA A 22 7.67 -8.08 -5.09
CA ALA A 22 7.30 -6.95 -5.95
C ALA A 22 8.23 -5.73 -5.78
N GLY A 23 8.55 -5.36 -4.52
CA GLY A 23 9.39 -4.20 -4.23
C GLY A 23 10.87 -4.47 -4.53
N TYR A 24 11.56 -3.51 -5.12
CA TYR A 24 12.99 -3.57 -5.49
C TYR A 24 13.77 -2.34 -5.02
N ASP A 25 13.20 -1.55 -4.14
CA ASP A 25 13.78 -0.35 -3.53
C ASP A 25 15.07 -0.63 -2.72
N ASN A 26 15.34 -1.90 -2.41
CA ASN A 26 16.56 -2.36 -1.75
C ASN A 26 17.70 -2.73 -2.72
N ILE A 27 17.54 -2.54 -4.04
CA ILE A 27 18.54 -2.84 -5.06
C ILE A 27 18.93 -1.54 -5.76
N ASP A 28 20.24 -1.28 -5.88
CA ASP A 28 20.78 -0.14 -6.62
C ASP A 28 20.72 -0.42 -8.12
N LEU A 29 19.63 0.02 -8.75
CA LEU A 29 19.38 -0.20 -10.18
C LEU A 29 20.39 0.54 -11.06
N GLU A 30 20.87 1.72 -10.63
CA GLU A 30 21.86 2.49 -11.41
C GLU A 30 23.19 1.76 -11.44
N ALA A 31 23.64 1.27 -10.27
CA ALA A 31 24.87 0.48 -10.19
C ALA A 31 24.75 -0.83 -10.98
N ALA A 32 23.60 -1.53 -10.88
CA ALA A 32 23.36 -2.75 -11.64
C ALA A 32 23.41 -2.50 -13.15
N THR A 33 22.77 -1.43 -13.63
CA THR A 33 22.78 -1.04 -15.05
C THR A 33 24.20 -0.73 -15.54
N LYS A 34 24.97 0.03 -14.75
CA LYS A 34 26.38 0.35 -15.09
C LYS A 34 27.26 -0.90 -15.16
N ALA A 35 26.98 -1.90 -14.33
CA ALA A 35 27.70 -3.19 -14.31
C ALA A 35 27.18 -4.18 -15.36
N GLY A 36 26.15 -3.85 -16.15
CA GLY A 36 25.53 -4.76 -17.13
C GLY A 36 24.75 -5.92 -16.47
N VAL A 37 24.31 -5.74 -15.21
CA VAL A 37 23.56 -6.73 -14.44
C VAL A 37 22.06 -6.53 -14.63
N VAL A 38 21.36 -7.58 -15.04
CA VAL A 38 19.89 -7.57 -15.19
C VAL A 38 19.24 -7.70 -13.82
N VAL A 39 18.28 -6.83 -13.50
CA VAL A 39 17.48 -6.92 -12.28
C VAL A 39 16.05 -7.32 -12.62
N MET A 40 15.54 -8.36 -11.98
CA MET A 40 14.17 -8.87 -12.15
C MET A 40 13.44 -8.93 -10.81
N ASN A 41 12.12 -8.75 -10.86
CA ASN A 41 11.22 -8.92 -9.71
C ASN A 41 10.01 -9.77 -10.10
N THR A 42 9.13 -10.06 -9.13
CA THR A 42 7.91 -10.86 -9.33
C THR A 42 6.66 -10.04 -8.97
N PRO A 43 6.21 -9.11 -9.84
CA PRO A 43 5.07 -8.23 -9.55
C PRO A 43 3.78 -9.02 -9.32
N GLY A 44 3.05 -8.67 -8.25
CA GLY A 44 1.74 -9.23 -7.95
C GLY A 44 1.74 -10.60 -7.25
N GLN A 45 2.86 -11.34 -7.22
CA GLN A 45 2.88 -12.71 -6.66
C GLN A 45 2.56 -12.77 -5.16
N ASN A 46 2.96 -11.77 -4.40
CA ASN A 46 2.66 -11.66 -2.96
C ASN A 46 1.46 -10.76 -2.64
N ALA A 47 0.75 -10.25 -3.65
CA ALA A 47 -0.28 -9.23 -3.45
C ALA A 47 -1.43 -9.72 -2.56
N ASN A 48 -1.83 -10.99 -2.69
CA ASN A 48 -2.89 -11.55 -1.86
C ASN A 48 -2.49 -11.63 -0.39
N ALA A 49 -1.26 -12.05 -0.08
CA ALA A 49 -0.78 -12.13 1.29
C ALA A 49 -0.72 -10.74 1.96
N VAL A 50 -0.28 -9.70 1.20
CA VAL A 50 -0.28 -8.31 1.69
C VAL A 50 -1.70 -7.81 1.91
N ALA A 51 -2.65 -8.13 1.02
CA ALA A 51 -4.05 -7.76 1.18
C ALA A 51 -4.69 -8.43 2.42
N GLU A 52 -4.37 -9.69 2.68
CA GLU A 52 -4.82 -10.40 3.88
C GLU A 52 -4.25 -9.77 5.16
N LEU A 53 -2.98 -9.39 5.15
CA LEU A 53 -2.35 -8.66 6.26
C LEU A 53 -3.06 -7.33 6.52
N ALA A 54 -3.35 -6.55 5.47
CA ALA A 54 -4.05 -5.27 5.60
C ALA A 54 -5.44 -5.45 6.25
N ILE A 55 -6.22 -6.43 5.80
CA ILE A 55 -7.52 -6.77 6.42
C ILE A 55 -7.35 -7.24 7.87
N GLY A 56 -6.36 -8.09 8.13
CA GLY A 56 -6.05 -8.56 9.49
C GLY A 56 -5.75 -7.41 10.44
N LEU A 57 -4.96 -6.42 9.99
CA LEU A 57 -4.65 -5.22 10.78
C LEU A 57 -5.89 -4.35 11.02
N MET A 58 -6.79 -4.20 10.05
CA MET A 58 -8.06 -3.49 10.24
C MET A 58 -8.91 -4.15 11.32
N ILE A 59 -9.05 -5.48 11.26
CA ILE A 59 -9.79 -6.25 12.27
C ILE A 59 -9.11 -6.15 13.64
N TYR A 60 -7.77 -6.26 13.67
CA TYR A 60 -7.00 -6.10 14.91
C TYR A 60 -7.25 -4.75 15.58
N MET A 61 -7.24 -3.65 14.80
CA MET A 61 -7.56 -2.32 15.32
C MET A 61 -9.02 -2.18 15.76
N ALA A 62 -9.96 -2.66 14.96
CA ALA A 62 -11.40 -2.65 15.28
C ALA A 62 -11.72 -3.43 16.56
N ARG A 63 -10.97 -4.49 16.86
CA ARG A 63 -11.11 -5.34 18.05
C ARG A 63 -10.18 -4.92 19.19
N ASN A 64 -9.76 -3.66 19.24
CA ASN A 64 -8.88 -3.12 20.29
C ASN A 64 -7.64 -4.00 20.53
N GLN A 65 -6.95 -4.37 19.44
CA GLN A 65 -5.74 -5.21 19.47
C GLN A 65 -5.99 -6.60 20.12
N PHE A 66 -7.22 -7.12 19.96
CA PHE A 66 -7.70 -8.34 20.62
C PHE A 66 -7.65 -8.29 22.16
N ASN A 67 -7.64 -7.09 22.73
CA ASN A 67 -7.89 -6.92 24.15
C ASN A 67 -9.29 -7.46 24.49
N PRO A 68 -9.54 -8.07 25.67
CA PRO A 68 -10.87 -8.57 26.06
C PRO A 68 -11.96 -7.49 26.20
N SER A 69 -11.64 -6.21 26.00
CA SER A 69 -12.63 -5.12 25.95
C SER A 69 -13.48 -5.17 24.68
N THR A 70 -14.62 -4.48 24.71
CA THR A 70 -15.52 -4.37 23.56
C THR A 70 -14.85 -3.61 22.42
N GLY A 71 -14.81 -4.20 21.22
CA GLY A 71 -14.41 -3.55 19.99
C GLY A 71 -15.60 -3.07 19.16
N VAL A 72 -15.32 -2.68 17.93
CA VAL A 72 -16.31 -2.29 16.91
C VAL A 72 -16.26 -3.22 15.72
N GLU A 73 -17.30 -3.18 14.88
CA GLU A 73 -17.33 -3.87 13.60
C GLU A 73 -16.74 -3.01 12.50
N ILE A 74 -16.12 -3.66 11.51
CA ILE A 74 -15.69 -2.99 10.26
C ILE A 74 -16.81 -2.95 9.22
N ALA A 75 -17.81 -3.81 9.33
CA ALA A 75 -18.98 -3.81 8.45
C ALA A 75 -19.70 -2.44 8.51
N GLY A 76 -20.09 -1.93 7.34
CA GLY A 76 -20.72 -0.61 7.20
C GLY A 76 -19.74 0.58 7.29
N LYS A 77 -18.50 0.39 7.71
CA LYS A 77 -17.45 1.41 7.69
C LYS A 77 -16.94 1.68 6.29
N THR A 78 -16.39 2.87 6.08
CA THR A 78 -15.82 3.26 4.79
C THR A 78 -14.31 3.07 4.80
N LEU A 79 -13.81 2.30 3.82
CA LEU A 79 -12.38 2.10 3.56
C LEU A 79 -11.95 2.93 2.35
N GLY A 80 -10.95 3.79 2.53
CA GLY A 80 -10.22 4.47 1.47
C GLY A 80 -8.99 3.67 1.05
N ILE A 81 -8.86 3.42 -0.24
CA ILE A 81 -7.70 2.75 -0.84
C ILE A 81 -6.87 3.81 -1.58
N GLN A 82 -5.69 4.10 -1.07
CA GLN A 82 -4.73 4.93 -1.78
C GLN A 82 -3.76 4.03 -2.56
N GLY A 83 -3.92 4.02 -3.90
CA GLY A 83 -3.24 3.10 -4.82
C GLY A 83 -4.08 1.85 -5.11
N PHE A 84 -4.67 1.77 -6.33
CA PHE A 84 -5.57 0.71 -6.78
C PHE A 84 -4.88 -0.27 -7.74
N GLY A 85 -3.64 -0.67 -7.39
CA GLY A 85 -2.86 -1.69 -8.09
C GLY A 85 -3.21 -3.12 -7.67
N ASN A 86 -2.24 -4.05 -7.80
CA ASN A 86 -2.42 -5.47 -7.47
C ASN A 86 -2.87 -5.70 -6.02
N VAL A 87 -2.27 -5.00 -5.07
CA VAL A 87 -2.63 -5.13 -3.65
C VAL A 87 -3.94 -4.41 -3.35
N GLY A 88 -4.05 -3.12 -3.74
CA GLY A 88 -5.22 -2.29 -3.42
C GLY A 88 -6.53 -2.88 -3.94
N SER A 89 -6.55 -3.45 -5.15
CA SER A 89 -7.73 -4.10 -5.70
C SER A 89 -8.13 -5.37 -4.93
N LEU A 90 -7.18 -6.13 -4.41
CA LEU A 90 -7.45 -7.31 -3.57
C LEU A 90 -7.92 -6.91 -2.16
N VAL A 91 -7.36 -5.84 -1.58
CA VAL A 91 -7.85 -5.27 -0.32
C VAL A 91 -9.30 -4.82 -0.49
N ALA A 92 -9.61 -4.10 -1.58
CA ALA A 92 -10.97 -3.66 -1.90
C ALA A 92 -11.96 -4.83 -1.97
N ALA A 93 -11.63 -5.87 -2.75
CA ALA A 93 -12.49 -7.05 -2.90
C ALA A 93 -12.78 -7.74 -1.56
N LYS A 94 -11.76 -7.89 -0.70
CA LYS A 94 -11.92 -8.48 0.63
C LYS A 94 -12.74 -7.59 1.57
N ALA A 95 -12.52 -6.27 1.54
CA ALA A 95 -13.26 -5.32 2.35
C ALA A 95 -14.75 -5.26 1.98
N LEU A 96 -15.07 -5.26 0.67
CA LEU A 96 -16.44 -5.35 0.18
C LEU A 96 -17.13 -6.64 0.65
N ALA A 97 -16.44 -7.79 0.59
CA ALA A 97 -16.96 -9.06 1.08
C ALA A 97 -17.24 -9.07 2.60
N LEU A 98 -16.53 -8.24 3.36
CA LEU A 98 -16.73 -8.02 4.80
C LEU A 98 -17.78 -6.93 5.10
N GLY A 99 -18.49 -6.44 4.09
CA GLY A 99 -19.57 -5.45 4.25
C GLY A 99 -19.11 -4.00 4.43
N MET A 100 -17.86 -3.68 4.12
CA MET A 100 -17.38 -2.29 4.11
C MET A 100 -17.85 -1.56 2.83
N LYS A 101 -17.95 -0.23 2.91
CA LYS A 101 -18.00 0.63 1.72
C LYS A 101 -16.57 0.92 1.30
N VAL A 102 -16.27 0.88 -0.01
CA VAL A 102 -14.89 1.08 -0.48
C VAL A 102 -14.83 2.22 -1.47
N ARG A 103 -13.91 3.13 -1.22
CA ARG A 103 -13.53 4.25 -2.10
C ARG A 103 -12.05 4.12 -2.46
N ALA A 104 -11.65 4.60 -3.63
CA ALA A 104 -10.25 4.55 -4.02
C ALA A 104 -9.78 5.82 -4.74
N PHE A 105 -8.49 6.08 -4.61
CA PHE A 105 -7.76 7.06 -5.41
C PHE A 105 -6.52 6.39 -6.01
N ASP A 106 -6.40 6.49 -7.32
CA ASP A 106 -5.21 6.09 -8.07
C ASP A 106 -5.07 7.00 -9.30
N PRO A 107 -3.95 7.72 -9.50
CA PRO A 107 -3.82 8.65 -10.62
C PRO A 107 -3.64 7.96 -11.99
N VAL A 108 -3.44 6.63 -12.00
CA VAL A 108 -3.15 5.85 -13.22
C VAL A 108 -4.33 4.95 -13.62
N LYS A 109 -5.20 4.60 -12.67
CA LYS A 109 -6.37 3.76 -12.92
C LYS A 109 -7.56 4.59 -13.32
N SER A 110 -8.36 4.08 -14.26
CA SER A 110 -9.61 4.72 -14.66
C SER A 110 -10.69 4.53 -13.58
N ASP A 111 -11.63 5.47 -13.52
CA ASP A 111 -12.79 5.36 -12.64
C ASP A 111 -13.63 4.12 -12.99
N GLU A 112 -13.71 3.76 -14.27
CA GLU A 112 -14.43 2.59 -14.74
C GLU A 112 -13.84 1.28 -14.18
N ASP A 113 -12.50 1.15 -14.14
CA ASP A 113 -11.81 0.00 -13.54
C ASP A 113 -12.16 -0.18 -12.04
N MET A 114 -12.44 0.91 -11.34
CA MET A 114 -12.85 0.88 -9.93
C MET A 114 -14.35 0.55 -9.81
N LEU A 115 -15.20 1.21 -10.60
CA LEU A 115 -16.66 1.06 -10.56
C LEU A 115 -17.11 -0.37 -10.88
N VAL A 116 -16.52 -1.03 -11.88
CA VAL A 116 -16.86 -2.42 -12.24
C VAL A 116 -16.50 -3.42 -11.12
N ARG A 117 -15.67 -3.01 -10.17
CA ARG A 117 -15.30 -3.79 -8.98
C ARG A 117 -16.10 -3.38 -7.73
N GLY A 118 -17.09 -2.51 -7.86
CA GLY A 118 -17.90 -2.02 -6.76
C GLY A 118 -17.19 -0.98 -5.86
N VAL A 119 -16.13 -0.36 -6.36
CA VAL A 119 -15.33 0.65 -5.65
C VAL A 119 -15.66 2.03 -6.19
N GLU A 120 -15.96 2.98 -5.30
CA GLU A 120 -16.25 4.36 -5.67
C GLU A 120 -14.94 5.14 -5.88
N PRO A 121 -14.68 5.68 -7.08
CA PRO A 121 -13.49 6.52 -7.30
C PRO A 121 -13.63 7.86 -6.59
N THR A 122 -12.51 8.43 -6.14
CA THR A 122 -12.46 9.79 -5.59
C THR A 122 -11.59 10.70 -6.43
N SER A 123 -11.97 11.97 -6.52
CA SER A 123 -11.27 12.96 -7.34
C SER A 123 -9.93 13.42 -6.73
N SER A 124 -9.71 13.19 -5.43
CA SER A 124 -8.49 13.62 -4.75
C SER A 124 -8.16 12.75 -3.53
N VAL A 125 -6.87 12.71 -3.19
CA VAL A 125 -6.39 12.07 -1.95
C VAL A 125 -7.02 12.73 -0.72
N LYS A 126 -7.16 14.07 -0.70
CA LYS A 126 -7.74 14.79 0.43
C LYS A 126 -9.19 14.38 0.70
N THR A 127 -9.99 14.24 -0.36
CA THR A 127 -11.38 13.75 -0.26
C THR A 127 -11.40 12.31 0.27
N LEU A 128 -10.49 11.46 -0.21
CA LEU A 128 -10.38 10.08 0.28
C LEU A 128 -10.18 10.02 1.80
N TYR A 129 -9.26 10.84 2.33
CA TYR A 129 -8.98 10.86 3.77
C TYR A 129 -10.13 11.45 4.58
N ALA A 130 -10.76 12.51 4.09
CA ALA A 130 -11.88 13.18 4.80
C ALA A 130 -13.12 12.29 4.94
N ASP A 131 -13.36 11.40 3.99
CA ASP A 131 -14.60 10.64 3.89
C ASP A 131 -14.50 9.19 4.40
N CYS A 132 -13.31 8.72 4.82
CA CYS A 132 -13.10 7.32 5.14
C CYS A 132 -12.72 7.10 6.61
N ASP A 133 -13.32 6.07 7.24
CA ASP A 133 -12.99 5.62 8.60
C ASP A 133 -11.63 4.92 8.64
N TYR A 134 -11.25 4.24 7.57
CA TYR A 134 -10.00 3.52 7.40
C TYR A 134 -9.32 3.97 6.11
N ILE A 135 -8.00 4.08 6.13
CA ILE A 135 -7.18 4.30 4.93
C ILE A 135 -6.16 3.15 4.82
N SER A 136 -6.08 2.54 3.65
CA SER A 136 -5.05 1.55 3.31
C SER A 136 -4.09 2.11 2.26
N LEU A 137 -2.80 2.15 2.60
CA LEU A 137 -1.73 2.58 1.69
C LEU A 137 -1.21 1.39 0.88
N ASN A 138 -1.28 1.51 -0.44
CA ASN A 138 -0.84 0.47 -1.38
C ASN A 138 0.01 1.09 -2.51
N LEU A 139 0.87 2.04 -2.12
CA LEU A 139 1.70 2.83 -3.01
C LEU A 139 3.11 2.24 -3.13
N PRO A 140 3.76 2.34 -4.29
CA PRO A 140 5.21 2.13 -4.39
C PRO A 140 5.95 3.27 -3.68
N LEU A 141 7.15 3.02 -3.16
CA LEU A 141 8.04 4.07 -2.70
C LEU A 141 8.80 4.64 -3.91
N VAL A 142 8.43 5.85 -4.27
CA VAL A 142 9.04 6.65 -5.34
C VAL A 142 9.08 8.11 -4.88
N THR A 143 9.83 8.97 -5.56
CA THR A 143 10.02 10.39 -5.17
C THR A 143 8.71 11.13 -4.87
N VAL A 144 7.63 10.87 -5.63
CA VAL A 144 6.34 11.55 -5.46
C VAL A 144 5.49 10.96 -4.33
N THR A 145 5.78 9.76 -3.85
CA THR A 145 5.05 9.10 -2.77
C THR A 145 5.80 9.13 -1.44
N GLU A 146 7.11 9.39 -1.46
CA GLU A 146 7.90 9.56 -0.26
C GLU A 146 7.39 10.74 0.56
N ARG A 147 7.12 10.52 1.85
CA ARG A 147 6.58 11.51 2.80
C ARG A 147 5.31 12.22 2.30
N SER A 148 4.54 11.59 1.42
CA SER A 148 3.33 12.18 0.83
C SER A 148 2.11 12.13 1.76
N VAL A 149 2.16 11.32 2.82
CA VAL A 149 1.10 11.18 3.83
C VAL A 149 1.57 11.84 5.12
N GLY A 150 1.22 13.09 5.28
CA GLY A 150 1.60 13.90 6.45
C GLY A 150 0.38 14.41 7.22
N TYR A 151 0.65 15.37 8.12
CA TYR A 151 -0.33 15.94 9.03
C TYR A 151 -1.61 16.42 8.32
N ASP A 152 -1.50 17.10 7.18
CA ASP A 152 -2.65 17.68 6.46
C ASP A 152 -3.67 16.61 6.01
N LEU A 153 -3.19 15.45 5.59
CA LEU A 153 -4.07 14.33 5.21
C LEU A 153 -4.61 13.62 6.44
N LEU A 154 -3.75 13.32 7.41
CA LEU A 154 -4.14 12.59 8.61
C LEU A 154 -5.12 13.38 9.48
N SER A 155 -4.94 14.69 9.59
CA SER A 155 -5.86 15.57 10.34
C SER A 155 -7.22 15.76 9.66
N ALA A 156 -7.32 15.46 8.35
CA ALA A 156 -8.59 15.49 7.64
C ALA A 156 -9.48 14.26 7.92
N MET A 157 -8.88 13.18 8.45
CA MET A 157 -9.63 11.96 8.75
C MET A 157 -10.67 12.17 9.86
N PRO A 158 -11.80 11.45 9.82
CA PRO A 158 -12.74 11.43 10.92
C PRO A 158 -12.07 11.06 12.25
N LYS A 159 -12.59 11.59 13.36
CA LYS A 159 -12.07 11.25 14.69
C LYS A 159 -12.13 9.74 14.93
N GLY A 160 -10.98 9.15 15.25
CA GLY A 160 -10.83 7.70 15.40
C GLY A 160 -10.54 6.97 14.10
N GLY A 161 -10.26 7.72 13.02
CA GLY A 161 -9.81 7.15 11.74
C GLY A 161 -8.54 6.32 11.90
N VAL A 162 -8.40 5.28 11.09
CA VAL A 162 -7.30 4.30 11.18
C VAL A 162 -6.52 4.29 9.86
N LEU A 163 -5.22 4.47 9.95
CA LEU A 163 -4.29 4.32 8.82
C LEU A 163 -3.62 2.94 8.88
N ILE A 164 -3.73 2.19 7.78
CA ILE A 164 -3.07 0.90 7.59
C ILE A 164 -1.99 1.07 6.52
N ASN A 165 -0.74 0.91 6.91
CA ASN A 165 0.39 0.98 5.99
C ASN A 165 1.09 -0.39 5.90
N THR A 166 0.80 -1.12 4.83
CA THR A 166 1.48 -2.36 4.45
C THR A 166 2.44 -2.15 3.27
N ALA A 167 2.64 -0.89 2.86
CA ALA A 167 3.55 -0.53 1.78
C ALA A 167 4.97 -0.24 2.30
N ARG A 168 5.31 1.02 2.55
CA ARG A 168 6.62 1.45 3.06
C ARG A 168 6.45 2.54 4.12
N LYS A 169 7.25 2.48 5.19
CA LYS A 169 7.18 3.48 6.27
C LYS A 169 7.50 4.89 5.76
N GLU A 170 8.41 5.00 4.80
CA GLU A 170 8.87 6.25 4.21
C GLU A 170 7.78 7.02 3.44
N ILE A 171 6.62 6.41 3.19
CA ILE A 171 5.47 7.09 2.57
C ILE A 171 4.79 8.04 3.57
N VAL A 172 4.86 7.72 4.86
CA VAL A 172 4.30 8.54 5.94
C VAL A 172 5.35 9.52 6.43
N ASP A 173 4.95 10.78 6.55
CA ASP A 173 5.74 11.81 7.20
C ASP A 173 5.43 11.82 8.70
N GLU A 174 6.36 11.33 9.50
CA GLU A 174 6.24 11.23 10.97
C GLU A 174 6.82 12.45 11.71
N SER A 175 7.21 13.52 10.99
CA SER A 175 7.80 14.73 11.60
C SER A 175 6.75 15.72 12.11
#